data_1be174afd278d3010fb1576c63e88d9b
#
_entry.id   1be174afd278d3010fb1576c63e88d9b
#
_cell.length_a   1.000
_cell.length_b   1.000
_cell.length_c   1.000
_cell.angle_alpha   90.00
_cell.angle_beta   90.00
_cell.angle_gamma   90.00
#
_symmetry.space_group_name_H-M   'P 1'
#
loop_
_entity.id
_entity.type
_entity.pdbx_description
1 polymer ?
#
loop_
_entity_poly.entity_id
_entity_poly.type
_entity_poly.pdbx_seq_one_letter_code
_entity_poly.pdbx_strand_id
1 'polypeptide(L)'
;DNKYAIYIDRQKANQKYPVNIDVIYFMAGLTAVYTGLGKTIYEAAKAHALNRKYPGDKTLANIETVLLHISHLFNNAFVAESALNAATEAMANEEPDAFEKIMTARVTASLNCVDSANLGMRIGGGAAYNSKGPLSRLMRDALAAPVMFPSVDVLRNWVGKIITGQNLM
;
A
#
# COMPACT_ATOMS: atom_id res chain seq x y z
N ASP A 1 -25.26 -0.54 -23.06
CA ASP A 1 -25.45 -1.03 -21.68
C ASP A 1 -24.11 -0.92 -20.94
N ASN A 2 -23.94 0.16 -20.21
CA ASN A 2 -22.70 0.41 -19.46
C ASN A 2 -22.85 -0.23 -18.08
N LYS A 3 -22.79 -1.56 -18.02
CA LYS A 3 -22.92 -2.38 -16.80
C LYS A 3 -21.89 -2.05 -15.70
N TYR A 4 -20.88 -1.23 -16.02
CA TYR A 4 -19.77 -0.89 -15.13
C TYR A 4 -19.67 0.61 -14.85
N ALA A 5 -20.64 1.43 -15.30
CA ALA A 5 -20.66 2.84 -14.96
C ALA A 5 -21.19 3.02 -13.54
N ILE A 6 -20.31 3.35 -12.62
CA ILE A 6 -20.69 3.82 -11.28
C ILE A 6 -21.16 5.27 -11.46
N TYR A 7 -22.46 5.49 -11.30
CA TYR A 7 -23.02 6.85 -11.33
C TYR A 7 -22.84 7.48 -9.95
N ILE A 8 -21.95 8.46 -9.86
CA ILE A 8 -21.72 9.20 -8.63
C ILE A 8 -22.49 10.51 -8.75
N ASP A 9 -23.45 10.74 -7.87
CA ASP A 9 -24.04 12.07 -7.68
C ASP A 9 -23.02 12.95 -6.94
N ARG A 10 -22.20 13.65 -7.72
CA ARG A 10 -21.10 14.49 -7.21
C ARG A 10 -21.60 15.62 -6.30
N GLN A 11 -22.79 16.19 -6.54
CA GLN A 11 -23.32 17.26 -5.71
C GLN A 11 -23.67 16.74 -4.31
N LYS A 12 -24.36 15.61 -4.23
CA LYS A 12 -24.71 14.97 -2.97
C LYS A 12 -23.47 14.45 -2.22
N ALA A 13 -22.54 13.85 -2.94
CA ALA A 13 -21.30 13.33 -2.36
C ALA A 13 -20.39 14.44 -1.82
N ASN A 14 -20.26 15.57 -2.52
CA ASN A 14 -19.45 16.71 -2.05
C ASN A 14 -20.05 17.43 -0.83
N GLN A 15 -21.34 17.25 -0.54
CA GLN A 15 -21.95 17.74 0.71
C GLN A 15 -21.61 16.85 1.93
N LYS A 16 -21.28 15.58 1.68
CA LYS A 16 -21.00 14.60 2.74
C LYS A 16 -19.56 14.66 3.24
N TYR A 17 -18.62 14.97 2.35
CA TYR A 17 -17.19 14.92 2.66
C TYR A 17 -16.56 16.32 2.65
N PRO A 18 -15.55 16.59 3.50
CA PRO A 18 -14.88 17.90 3.58
C PRO A 18 -13.95 18.18 2.40
N VAL A 19 -13.81 17.22 1.48
CA VAL A 19 -13.04 17.33 0.24
C VAL A 19 -13.86 16.84 -0.94
N ASN A 20 -13.46 17.21 -2.15
CA ASN A 20 -14.11 16.75 -3.38
C ASN A 20 -14.09 15.21 -3.43
N ILE A 21 -15.23 14.59 -3.78
CA ILE A 21 -15.39 13.14 -3.91
C ILE A 21 -14.35 12.51 -4.85
N ASP A 22 -13.95 13.23 -5.90
CA ASP A 22 -12.92 12.75 -6.84
C ASP A 22 -11.57 12.48 -6.13
N VAL A 23 -11.22 13.28 -5.11
CA VAL A 23 -10.02 13.06 -4.29
C VAL A 23 -10.12 11.78 -3.48
N ILE A 24 -11.31 11.45 -2.97
CA ILE A 24 -11.55 10.24 -2.20
C ILE A 24 -11.37 8.99 -3.08
N TYR A 25 -11.96 8.97 -4.27
CA TYR A 25 -11.79 7.88 -5.22
C TYR A 25 -10.35 7.77 -5.73
N PHE A 26 -9.68 8.90 -5.93
CA PHE A 26 -8.26 8.92 -6.28
C PHE A 26 -7.40 8.31 -5.16
N MET A 27 -7.68 8.62 -3.89
CA MET A 27 -7.01 8.01 -2.75
C MET A 27 -7.24 6.50 -2.69
N ALA A 28 -8.47 6.03 -2.92
CA ALA A 28 -8.77 4.60 -2.97
C ALA A 28 -7.99 3.89 -4.09
N GLY A 29 -7.94 4.47 -5.27
CA GLY A 29 -7.16 3.97 -6.41
C GLY A 29 -5.66 3.89 -6.11
N LEU A 30 -5.07 4.95 -5.54
CA LEU A 30 -3.66 4.93 -5.13
C LEU A 30 -3.40 3.90 -4.01
N THR A 31 -4.33 3.74 -3.07
CA THR A 31 -4.23 2.72 -2.01
C THR A 31 -4.15 1.33 -2.63
N ALA A 32 -5.01 1.03 -3.59
CA ALA A 32 -5.01 -0.25 -4.31
C ALA A 32 -3.70 -0.48 -5.08
N VAL A 33 -3.17 0.55 -5.75
CA VAL A 33 -1.89 0.48 -6.48
C VAL A 33 -0.75 0.13 -5.54
N TYR A 34 -0.60 0.83 -4.41
CA TYR A 34 0.51 0.58 -3.49
C TYR A 34 0.35 -0.69 -2.65
N THR A 35 -0.88 -1.12 -2.39
CA THR A 35 -1.17 -2.46 -1.84
C THR A 35 -0.70 -3.55 -2.81
N GLY A 36 -1.07 -3.44 -4.09
CA GLY A 36 -0.62 -4.36 -5.13
C GLY A 36 0.89 -4.36 -5.34
N LEU A 37 1.53 -3.19 -5.26
CA LEU A 37 2.99 -3.06 -5.36
C LEU A 37 3.69 -3.76 -4.18
N GLY A 38 3.21 -3.56 -2.94
CA GLY A 38 3.72 -4.25 -1.75
C GLY A 38 3.62 -5.77 -1.86
N LYS A 39 2.48 -6.28 -2.35
CA LYS A 39 2.27 -7.70 -2.64
C LYS A 39 3.22 -8.22 -3.73
N THR A 40 3.45 -7.45 -4.78
CA THR A 40 4.40 -7.80 -5.84
C THR A 40 5.84 -7.88 -5.32
N ILE A 41 6.23 -6.98 -4.42
CA ILE A 41 7.54 -7.00 -3.76
C ILE A 41 7.69 -8.28 -2.92
N TYR A 42 6.67 -8.61 -2.12
CA TYR A 42 6.66 -9.84 -1.33
C TYR A 42 6.86 -11.08 -2.21
N GLU A 43 6.09 -11.23 -3.28
CA GLU A 43 6.20 -12.39 -4.18
C GLU A 43 7.56 -12.45 -4.89
N ALA A 44 8.09 -11.32 -5.35
CA ALA A 44 9.40 -11.26 -6.00
C ALA A 44 10.54 -11.64 -5.03
N ALA A 45 10.51 -11.13 -3.81
CA ALA A 45 11.52 -11.43 -2.78
C ALA A 45 11.44 -12.90 -2.33
N LYS A 46 10.23 -13.43 -2.14
CA LYS A 46 9.98 -14.84 -1.82
C LYS A 46 10.50 -15.76 -2.93
N ALA A 47 10.17 -15.46 -4.19
CA ALA A 47 10.65 -16.23 -5.33
C ALA A 47 12.18 -16.20 -5.44
N HIS A 48 12.80 -15.03 -5.21
CA HIS A 48 14.26 -14.92 -5.17
C HIS A 48 14.87 -15.82 -4.09
N ALA A 49 14.32 -15.81 -2.88
CA ALA A 49 14.82 -16.61 -1.76
C ALA A 49 14.69 -18.11 -2.01
N LEU A 50 13.62 -18.56 -2.64
CA LEU A 50 13.39 -19.96 -2.97
C LEU A 50 14.27 -20.45 -4.13
N ASN A 51 14.55 -19.59 -5.10
CA ASN A 51 15.30 -19.97 -6.32
C ASN A 51 16.82 -19.85 -6.17
N ARG A 52 17.32 -19.06 -5.20
CA ARG A 52 18.76 -18.91 -4.95
C ARG A 52 19.29 -20.12 -4.18
N LYS A 53 20.01 -20.98 -4.90
CA LYS A 53 20.59 -22.24 -4.37
C LYS A 53 21.99 -22.04 -3.80
N TYR A 54 22.30 -22.83 -2.80
CA TYR A 54 23.61 -22.99 -2.16
C TYR A 54 24.03 -24.47 -2.16
N PRO A 55 25.29 -24.81 -1.92
CA PRO A 55 25.74 -26.20 -1.80
C PRO A 55 24.91 -26.99 -0.74
N GLY A 56 24.62 -28.27 -1.04
CA GLY A 56 23.85 -29.14 -0.14
C GLY A 56 22.34 -28.95 -0.22
N ASP A 57 21.80 -28.61 -1.40
CA ASP A 57 20.37 -28.43 -1.71
C ASP A 57 19.65 -27.38 -0.83
N LYS A 58 20.41 -26.51 -0.21
CA LYS A 58 19.88 -25.39 0.57
C LYS A 58 19.54 -24.22 -0.34
N THR A 59 18.53 -23.47 0.04
CA THR A 59 18.16 -22.19 -0.60
C THR A 59 18.39 -21.03 0.35
N LEU A 60 18.33 -19.82 -0.16
CA LEU A 60 18.38 -18.61 0.68
C LEU A 60 17.24 -18.60 1.71
N ALA A 61 16.09 -19.20 1.39
CA ALA A 61 14.96 -19.34 2.30
C ALA A 61 15.23 -20.28 3.52
N ASN A 62 16.34 -21.02 3.55
CA ASN A 62 16.73 -21.80 4.74
C ASN A 62 17.43 -20.96 5.82
N ILE A 63 17.69 -19.68 5.57
CA ILE A 63 18.32 -18.77 6.51
C ILE A 63 17.25 -18.11 7.38
N GLU A 64 17.32 -18.25 8.69
CA GLU A 64 16.31 -17.74 9.64
C GLU A 64 16.02 -16.25 9.48
N THR A 65 17.04 -15.41 9.35
CA THR A 65 16.87 -13.97 9.13
C THR A 65 16.08 -13.67 7.85
N VAL A 66 16.26 -14.48 6.82
CA VAL A 66 15.49 -14.34 5.55
C VAL A 66 14.04 -14.74 5.76
N LEU A 67 13.76 -15.79 6.52
CA LEU A 67 12.41 -16.21 6.89
C LEU A 67 11.68 -15.11 7.68
N LEU A 68 12.36 -14.47 8.65
CA LEU A 68 11.80 -13.33 9.39
C LEU A 68 11.45 -12.18 8.45
N HIS A 69 12.30 -11.85 7.47
CA HIS A 69 12.01 -10.81 6.50
C HIS A 69 10.84 -11.18 5.58
N ILE A 70 10.76 -12.43 5.12
CA ILE A 70 9.64 -12.91 4.29
C ILE A 70 8.32 -12.85 5.09
N SER A 71 8.32 -13.24 6.36
CA SER A 71 7.16 -13.14 7.25
C SER A 71 6.71 -11.67 7.41
N HIS A 72 7.65 -10.75 7.58
CA HIS A 72 7.36 -9.32 7.68
C HIS A 72 6.75 -8.77 6.37
N LEU A 73 7.29 -9.17 5.21
CA LEU A 73 6.72 -8.81 3.91
C LEU A 73 5.27 -9.30 3.77
N PHE A 74 4.99 -10.52 4.20
CA PHE A 74 3.62 -11.06 4.21
C PHE A 74 2.70 -10.24 5.11
N ASN A 75 3.16 -9.90 6.33
CA ASN A 75 2.40 -9.08 7.26
C ASN A 75 2.07 -7.70 6.67
N ASN A 76 3.05 -7.05 6.04
CA ASN A 76 2.84 -5.75 5.39
C ASN A 76 1.79 -5.83 4.28
N ALA A 77 1.85 -6.87 3.45
CA ALA A 77 0.88 -7.08 2.37
C ALA A 77 -0.53 -7.36 2.94
N PHE A 78 -0.62 -8.23 3.94
CA PHE A 78 -1.89 -8.57 4.58
C PHE A 78 -2.56 -7.36 5.26
N VAL A 79 -1.80 -6.57 6.01
CA VAL A 79 -2.32 -5.39 6.70
C VAL A 79 -2.78 -4.33 5.70
N ALA A 80 -2.00 -4.08 4.63
CA ALA A 80 -2.37 -3.12 3.60
C ALA A 80 -3.65 -3.54 2.86
N GLU A 81 -3.78 -4.82 2.51
CA GLU A 81 -4.97 -5.38 1.85
C GLU A 81 -6.20 -5.33 2.77
N SER A 82 -6.04 -5.68 4.05
CA SER A 82 -7.11 -5.61 5.05
C SER A 82 -7.59 -4.17 5.27
N ALA A 83 -6.67 -3.21 5.35
CA ALA A 83 -7.02 -1.80 5.49
C ALA A 83 -7.74 -1.25 4.25
N LEU A 84 -7.29 -1.62 3.04
CA LEU A 84 -7.96 -1.25 1.79
C LEU A 84 -9.38 -1.81 1.74
N ASN A 85 -9.57 -3.09 2.06
CA ASN A 85 -10.88 -3.74 2.04
C ASN A 85 -11.83 -3.08 3.04
N ALA A 86 -11.39 -2.86 4.28
CA ALA A 86 -12.19 -2.19 5.30
C ALA A 86 -12.58 -0.75 4.90
N ALA A 87 -11.66 -0.01 4.27
CA ALA A 87 -11.93 1.35 3.82
C ALA A 87 -12.91 1.39 2.64
N THR A 88 -12.75 0.49 1.67
CA THR A 88 -13.66 0.42 0.50
C THR A 88 -15.04 -0.08 0.87
N GLU A 89 -15.14 -1.00 1.84
CA GLU A 89 -16.41 -1.45 2.39
C GLU A 89 -17.13 -0.31 3.13
N ALA A 90 -16.41 0.44 3.96
CA ALA A 90 -16.95 1.62 4.63
C ALA A 90 -17.45 2.69 3.65
N MET A 91 -16.72 2.91 2.55
CA MET A 91 -17.16 3.80 1.48
C MET A 91 -18.43 3.29 0.79
N ALA A 92 -18.51 1.99 0.50
CA ALA A 92 -19.66 1.37 -0.17
C ALA A 92 -20.92 1.40 0.71
N ASN A 93 -20.75 1.22 2.02
CA ASN A 93 -21.83 1.25 3.02
C ASN A 93 -22.15 2.67 3.54
N GLU A 94 -21.48 3.68 3.02
CA GLU A 94 -21.62 5.08 3.43
C GLU A 94 -21.41 5.30 4.95
N GLU A 95 -20.48 4.57 5.55
CA GLU A 95 -20.19 4.69 6.99
C GLU A 95 -19.71 6.11 7.35
N PRO A 96 -20.02 6.60 8.57
CA PRO A 96 -19.66 7.96 9.00
C PRO A 96 -18.14 8.23 8.97
N ASP A 97 -17.31 7.21 9.24
CA ASP A 97 -15.85 7.26 9.32
C ASP A 97 -15.14 6.75 8.05
N ALA A 98 -15.87 6.61 6.93
CA ALA A 98 -15.32 6.11 5.67
C ALA A 98 -14.15 6.99 5.16
N PHE A 99 -14.21 8.30 5.40
CA PHE A 99 -13.18 9.22 4.97
C PHE A 99 -11.88 9.04 5.74
N GLU A 100 -11.95 8.90 7.06
CA GLU A 100 -10.81 8.60 7.93
C GLU A 100 -10.19 7.24 7.60
N LYS A 101 -11.04 6.25 7.34
CA LYS A 101 -10.60 4.89 6.97
C LYS A 101 -9.81 4.90 5.67
N ILE A 102 -10.28 5.60 4.62
CA ILE A 102 -9.55 5.62 3.33
C ILE A 102 -8.22 6.37 3.43
N MET A 103 -8.16 7.47 4.19
CA MET A 103 -6.90 8.17 4.44
C MET A 103 -5.91 7.29 5.21
N THR A 104 -6.39 6.60 6.26
CA THR A 104 -5.57 5.68 7.06
C THR A 104 -5.08 4.49 6.24
N ALA A 105 -5.95 3.90 5.42
CA ALA A 105 -5.57 2.83 4.50
C ALA A 105 -4.51 3.28 3.50
N ARG A 106 -4.63 4.52 2.96
CA ARG A 106 -3.65 5.12 2.04
C ARG A 106 -2.29 5.32 2.71
N VAL A 107 -2.27 5.79 3.97
CA VAL A 107 -1.04 5.91 4.78
C VAL A 107 -0.41 4.53 5.00
N THR A 108 -1.21 3.56 5.44
CA THR A 108 -0.77 2.18 5.72
C THR A 108 -0.17 1.53 4.48
N ALA A 109 -0.87 1.57 3.34
CA ALA A 109 -0.37 1.01 2.09
C ALA A 109 0.95 1.65 1.65
N SER A 110 1.09 2.97 1.80
CA SER A 110 2.31 3.69 1.42
C SER A 110 3.51 3.29 2.26
N LEU A 111 3.35 3.29 3.58
CA LEU A 111 4.45 3.00 4.50
C LEU A 111 4.86 1.52 4.43
N ASN A 112 3.89 0.61 4.38
CA ASN A 112 4.16 -0.81 4.24
C ASN A 112 4.81 -1.14 2.90
N CYS A 113 4.45 -0.42 1.83
CA CYS A 113 5.07 -0.59 0.52
C CYS A 113 6.56 -0.22 0.53
N VAL A 114 6.92 0.92 1.15
CA VAL A 114 8.32 1.37 1.28
C VAL A 114 9.12 0.40 2.16
N ASP A 115 8.57 -0.01 3.30
CA ASP A 115 9.22 -0.98 4.18
C ASP A 115 9.42 -2.33 3.48
N SER A 116 8.41 -2.80 2.75
CA SER A 116 8.52 -4.00 1.93
C SER A 116 9.61 -3.89 0.88
N ALA A 117 9.75 -2.74 0.23
CA ALA A 117 10.80 -2.51 -0.76
C ALA A 117 12.19 -2.59 -0.14
N ASN A 118 12.40 -1.99 1.03
CA ASN A 118 13.64 -2.08 1.79
C ASN A 118 13.97 -3.52 2.17
N LEU A 119 13.00 -4.28 2.67
CA LEU A 119 13.17 -5.70 3.00
C LEU A 119 13.45 -6.56 1.77
N GLY A 120 12.75 -6.29 0.66
CA GLY A 120 12.99 -6.95 -0.62
C GLY A 120 14.42 -6.77 -1.14
N MET A 121 14.96 -5.54 -1.03
CA MET A 121 16.36 -5.26 -1.35
C MET A 121 17.34 -6.01 -0.44
N ARG A 122 17.04 -6.11 0.85
CA ARG A 122 17.87 -6.86 1.81
C ARG A 122 17.89 -8.36 1.50
N ILE A 123 16.75 -8.96 1.17
CA ILE A 123 16.63 -10.36 0.75
C ILE A 123 17.38 -10.60 -0.57
N GLY A 124 17.22 -9.70 -1.53
CA GLY A 124 17.86 -9.81 -2.84
C GLY A 124 19.37 -9.56 -2.82
N GLY A 125 19.87 -8.84 -1.79
CA GLY A 125 21.28 -8.49 -1.65
C GLY A 125 21.83 -7.77 -2.89
N GLY A 126 23.09 -8.03 -3.25
CA GLY A 126 23.71 -7.43 -4.43
C GLY A 126 22.97 -7.70 -5.74
N ALA A 127 22.28 -8.82 -5.87
CA ALA A 127 21.50 -9.16 -7.06
C ALA A 127 20.27 -8.22 -7.25
N ALA A 128 19.73 -7.67 -6.16
CA ALA A 128 18.61 -6.73 -6.21
C ALA A 128 18.97 -5.40 -6.89
N TYR A 129 20.23 -5.01 -6.91
CA TYR A 129 20.72 -3.80 -7.61
C TYR A 129 20.77 -3.97 -9.14
N ASN A 130 20.63 -5.18 -9.64
CA ASN A 130 20.62 -5.42 -11.09
C ASN A 130 19.38 -4.76 -11.71
N SER A 131 19.61 -3.83 -12.65
CA SER A 131 18.54 -3.12 -13.36
C SER A 131 17.63 -4.02 -14.19
N LYS A 132 18.07 -5.23 -14.54
CA LYS A 132 17.26 -6.25 -15.22
C LYS A 132 16.35 -7.02 -14.26
N GLY A 133 16.61 -6.96 -12.96
CA GLY A 133 15.79 -7.61 -11.93
C GLY A 133 14.58 -6.78 -11.51
N PRO A 134 13.52 -7.40 -10.99
CA PRO A 134 12.30 -6.67 -10.61
C PRO A 134 12.49 -5.79 -9.37
N LEU A 135 13.27 -6.22 -8.37
CA LEU A 135 13.36 -5.56 -7.06
C LEU A 135 13.90 -4.12 -7.15
N SER A 136 14.88 -3.86 -8.02
CA SER A 136 15.43 -2.52 -8.23
C SER A 136 14.37 -1.53 -8.78
N ARG A 137 13.50 -1.96 -9.68
CA ARG A 137 12.38 -1.14 -10.17
C ARG A 137 11.32 -0.95 -9.11
N LEU A 138 10.89 -2.04 -8.46
CA LEU A 138 9.87 -2.02 -7.42
C LEU A 138 10.27 -1.11 -6.24
N MET A 139 11.56 -1.05 -5.90
CA MET A 139 12.08 -0.12 -4.89
C MET A 139 11.84 1.35 -5.29
N ARG A 140 12.16 1.73 -6.53
CA ARG A 140 11.93 3.10 -7.02
C ARG A 140 10.45 3.44 -7.05
N ASP A 141 9.61 2.51 -7.52
CA ASP A 141 8.16 2.70 -7.60
C ASP A 141 7.56 2.86 -6.19
N ALA A 142 8.05 2.10 -5.20
CA ALA A 142 7.59 2.18 -3.81
C ALA A 142 7.93 3.53 -3.15
N LEU A 143 9.09 4.11 -3.45
CA LEU A 143 9.50 5.40 -2.89
C LEU A 143 8.61 6.57 -3.32
N ALA A 144 7.83 6.43 -4.39
CA ALA A 144 6.83 7.41 -4.77
C ALA A 144 5.60 7.41 -3.84
N ALA A 145 5.32 6.28 -3.17
CA ALA A 145 4.10 6.10 -2.38
C ALA A 145 3.86 7.18 -1.31
N PRO A 146 4.84 7.54 -0.44
CA PRO A 146 4.61 8.53 0.61
C PRO A 146 4.53 9.97 0.11
N VAL A 147 5.05 10.27 -1.08
CA VAL A 147 5.17 11.65 -1.60
C VAL A 147 4.08 12.02 -2.61
N MET A 148 3.39 11.02 -3.19
CA MET A 148 2.27 11.28 -4.11
C MET A 148 1.12 11.96 -3.38
N PHE A 149 0.58 13.03 -4.01
CA PHE A 149 -0.48 13.83 -3.41
C PHE A 149 -1.81 13.04 -3.28
N PRO A 150 -2.54 13.18 -2.15
CA PRO A 150 -2.06 13.77 -0.90
C PRO A 150 -0.94 12.93 -0.28
N SER A 151 0.14 13.60 0.17
CA SER A 151 1.28 12.90 0.79
C SER A 151 0.87 12.26 2.13
N VAL A 152 1.66 11.29 2.59
CA VAL A 152 1.45 10.64 3.90
C VAL A 152 1.34 11.66 5.02
N ASP A 153 2.15 12.71 5.01
CA ASP A 153 2.15 13.72 6.08
C ASP A 153 0.88 14.58 6.04
N VAL A 154 0.40 14.93 4.85
CA VAL A 154 -0.87 15.63 4.67
C VAL A 154 -2.03 14.77 5.18
N LEU A 155 -2.07 13.51 4.78
CA LEU A 155 -3.13 12.58 5.21
C LEU A 155 -3.15 12.37 6.73
N ARG A 156 -1.97 12.19 7.34
CA ARG A 156 -1.86 12.07 8.81
C ARG A 156 -2.33 13.33 9.53
N ASN A 157 -1.99 14.51 9.01
CA ASN A 157 -2.48 15.76 9.56
C ASN A 157 -4.01 15.84 9.45
N TRP A 158 -4.58 15.50 8.31
CA TRP A 158 -6.04 15.51 8.11
C TRP A 158 -6.75 14.53 9.05
N VAL A 159 -6.28 13.30 9.16
CA VAL A 159 -6.82 12.33 10.12
C VAL A 159 -6.73 12.88 11.55
N GLY A 160 -5.57 13.41 11.94
CA GLY A 160 -5.37 14.01 13.27
C GLY A 160 -6.37 15.13 13.56
N LYS A 161 -6.62 16.03 12.61
CA LYS A 161 -7.63 17.11 12.75
C LYS A 161 -9.04 16.55 12.93
N ILE A 162 -9.44 15.58 12.10
CA ILE A 162 -10.80 15.01 12.17
C ILE A 162 -11.04 14.34 13.52
N ILE A 163 -10.17 13.44 13.95
CA ILE A 163 -10.36 12.68 15.20
C ILE A 163 -10.28 13.57 16.44
N THR A 164 -9.73 14.79 16.32
CA THR A 164 -9.68 15.79 17.41
C THR A 164 -10.73 16.89 17.26
N GLY A 165 -11.66 16.76 16.28
CA GLY A 165 -12.75 17.73 16.07
C GLY A 165 -12.30 19.07 15.49
N GLN A 166 -11.13 19.14 14.84
CA GLN A 166 -10.61 20.35 14.19
C GLN A 166 -11.03 20.43 12.72
N ASN A 167 -11.16 21.63 12.20
CA ASN A 167 -11.44 21.84 10.77
C ASN A 167 -10.22 21.43 9.90
N LEU A 168 -10.49 20.84 8.76
CA LEU A 168 -9.44 20.44 7.81
C LEU A 168 -8.74 21.63 7.15
N MET A 169 -9.50 22.67 6.86
CA MET A 169 -9.05 23.94 6.25
C MET A 169 -9.46 25.12 7.09
#